data_f250978235fce2ec428970b17f96bab9
#
_entry.id   f250978235fce2ec428970b17f96bab9
#
_cell.length_a   1.000
_cell.length_b   1.000
_cell.length_c   1.000
_cell.angle_alpha   90.00
_cell.angle_beta   90.00
_cell.angle_gamma   90.00
#
_symmetry.space_group_name_H-M   'P 1'
#
loop_
_entity.id
_entity.type
_entity.pdbx_description
1 polymer ?
#
loop_
_entity_poly.entity_id
_entity_poly.type
_entity_poly.pdbx_seq_one_letter_code
_entity_poly.pdbx_strand_id
1 'polypeptide(L)'
;MRKKTLVLSLLLACATAFGQSSYDLVIVGGNPGGIMAAISAARMGKKSVILERTRYVGGLPANGLGATDIATRAATTGLFREFVDGVKQHYIDTYGPGSEQVKVCSDGYHFEPSVGARIFQKMLDGQKDKITVLTMRQIGR
;
A
#
# COMPACT_ATOMS: atom_id res chain seq x y z
N MET A 1 -20.73 -49.26 -15.81
CA MET A 1 -20.60 -47.91 -16.39
C MET A 1 -21.11 -46.79 -15.49
N ARG A 2 -22.20 -46.93 -14.75
CA ARG A 2 -22.78 -45.89 -13.87
C ARG A 2 -21.85 -45.32 -12.75
N LYS A 3 -21.02 -46.19 -12.13
CA LYS A 3 -20.11 -45.76 -11.03
C LYS A 3 -18.96 -44.86 -11.52
N LYS A 4 -18.44 -45.05 -12.72
CA LYS A 4 -17.35 -44.24 -13.29
C LYS A 4 -17.83 -42.82 -13.67
N THR A 5 -19.08 -42.71 -14.13
CA THR A 5 -19.69 -41.42 -14.48
C THR A 5 -19.95 -40.58 -13.23
N LEU A 6 -20.34 -41.17 -12.11
CA LEU A 6 -20.60 -40.50 -10.86
C LEU A 6 -19.31 -39.92 -10.25
N VAL A 7 -18.19 -40.64 -10.32
CA VAL A 7 -16.88 -40.19 -9.82
C VAL A 7 -16.35 -39.03 -10.67
N LEU A 8 -16.54 -39.07 -11.98
CA LEU A 8 -16.11 -38.01 -12.89
C LEU A 8 -16.90 -36.71 -12.65
N SER A 9 -18.22 -36.82 -12.37
CA SER A 9 -19.06 -35.68 -12.05
C SER A 9 -18.67 -35.03 -10.72
N LEU A 10 -18.28 -35.84 -9.72
CA LEU A 10 -17.84 -35.34 -8.41
C LEU A 10 -16.47 -34.63 -8.49
N LEU A 11 -15.56 -35.13 -9.33
CA LEU A 11 -14.27 -34.48 -9.57
C LEU A 11 -14.41 -33.13 -10.32
N LEU A 12 -15.36 -33.04 -11.26
CA LEU A 12 -15.64 -31.79 -11.97
C LEU A 12 -16.27 -30.72 -11.06
N ALA A 13 -17.12 -31.12 -10.11
CA ALA A 13 -17.72 -30.19 -9.12
C ALA A 13 -16.70 -29.63 -8.12
N CYS A 14 -15.63 -30.37 -7.79
CA CYS A 14 -14.56 -29.90 -6.91
C CYS A 14 -13.63 -28.88 -7.58
N ALA A 15 -13.55 -28.82 -8.91
CA ALA A 15 -12.69 -27.92 -9.66
C ALA A 15 -13.22 -26.46 -9.74
N THR A 16 -14.47 -26.21 -9.35
CA THR A 16 -15.09 -24.87 -9.43
C THR A 16 -15.10 -24.09 -8.12
N ALA A 17 -14.54 -24.65 -7.05
CA ALA A 17 -14.40 -23.96 -5.76
C ALA A 17 -13.13 -23.08 -5.70
N PHE A 18 -12.79 -22.35 -6.78
CA PHE A 18 -11.88 -21.22 -6.66
C PHE A 18 -12.62 -20.13 -5.88
N GLY A 19 -12.27 -19.99 -4.61
CA GLY A 19 -12.86 -18.99 -3.74
C GLY A 19 -12.73 -17.61 -4.38
N GLN A 20 -13.85 -17.03 -4.77
CA GLN A 20 -13.91 -15.66 -5.24
C GLN A 20 -13.55 -14.75 -4.06
N SER A 21 -12.42 -14.06 -4.17
CA SER A 21 -12.05 -13.07 -3.16
C SER A 21 -13.06 -11.92 -3.20
N SER A 22 -13.68 -11.63 -2.05
CA SER A 22 -14.59 -10.49 -1.90
C SER A 22 -13.89 -9.36 -1.15
N TYR A 23 -14.10 -8.14 -1.60
CA TYR A 23 -13.58 -6.93 -1.01
C TYR A 23 -14.70 -5.94 -0.76
N ASP A 24 -14.61 -5.20 0.34
CA ASP A 24 -15.52 -4.09 0.64
C ASP A 24 -15.22 -2.87 -0.26
N LEU A 25 -13.93 -2.68 -0.63
CA LEU A 25 -13.48 -1.58 -1.48
C LEU A 25 -12.55 -2.08 -2.58
N VAL A 26 -12.72 -1.50 -3.77
CA VAL A 26 -11.78 -1.59 -4.88
C VAL A 26 -11.21 -0.20 -5.13
N ILE A 27 -9.91 -0.05 -4.98
CA ILE A 27 -9.19 1.22 -5.10
C ILE A 27 -8.35 1.17 -6.38
N VAL A 28 -8.57 2.11 -7.28
CA VAL A 28 -7.84 2.21 -8.55
C VAL A 28 -6.74 3.23 -8.42
N GLY A 29 -5.50 2.74 -8.46
CA GLY A 29 -4.27 3.51 -8.29
C GLY A 29 -3.68 3.37 -6.89
N GLY A 30 -2.46 2.85 -6.83
CA GLY A 30 -1.63 2.74 -5.63
C GLY A 30 -0.83 4.01 -5.34
N ASN A 31 -1.37 5.19 -5.63
CA ASN A 31 -0.79 6.47 -5.25
C ASN A 31 -1.01 6.75 -3.75
N PRO A 32 -0.44 7.83 -3.17
CA PRO A 32 -0.61 8.12 -1.75
C PRO A 32 -2.07 8.15 -1.29
N GLY A 33 -2.97 8.75 -2.09
CA GLY A 33 -4.41 8.81 -1.78
C GLY A 33 -5.05 7.42 -1.73
N GLY A 34 -4.73 6.56 -2.69
CA GLY A 34 -5.22 5.17 -2.72
C GLY A 34 -4.69 4.34 -1.56
N ILE A 35 -3.41 4.48 -1.22
CA ILE A 35 -2.79 3.83 -0.06
C ILE A 35 -3.47 4.26 1.24
N MET A 36 -3.65 5.58 1.43
CA MET A 36 -4.28 6.11 2.65
C MET A 36 -5.75 5.70 2.75
N ALA A 37 -6.48 5.63 1.64
CA ALA A 37 -7.84 5.12 1.60
C ALA A 37 -7.91 3.64 2.03
N ALA A 38 -7.00 2.80 1.51
CA ALA A 38 -6.93 1.39 1.89
C ALA A 38 -6.62 1.21 3.38
N ILE A 39 -5.64 1.96 3.92
CA ILE A 39 -5.26 1.89 5.33
C ILE A 39 -6.42 2.36 6.23
N SER A 40 -7.09 3.45 5.85
CA SER A 40 -8.25 3.94 6.59
C SER A 40 -9.37 2.90 6.63
N ALA A 41 -9.68 2.27 5.49
CA ALA A 41 -10.67 1.20 5.40
C ALA A 41 -10.26 -0.01 6.28
N ALA A 42 -9.00 -0.41 6.23
CA ALA A 42 -8.49 -1.52 7.03
C ALA A 42 -8.62 -1.26 8.54
N ARG A 43 -8.32 -0.04 8.99
CA ARG A 43 -8.51 0.39 10.39
C ARG A 43 -9.99 0.38 10.82
N MET A 44 -10.90 0.49 9.87
CA MET A 44 -12.35 0.33 10.08
C MET A 44 -12.81 -1.13 9.92
N GLY A 45 -11.90 -2.08 9.84
CA GLY A 45 -12.19 -3.51 9.71
C GLY A 45 -12.58 -3.97 8.31
N LYS A 46 -12.50 -3.09 7.30
CA LYS A 46 -12.88 -3.37 5.91
C LYS A 46 -11.73 -4.02 5.13
N LYS A 47 -12.09 -4.89 4.20
CA LYS A 47 -11.15 -5.49 3.24
C LYS A 47 -11.10 -4.65 1.96
N SER A 48 -9.90 -4.36 1.49
CA SER A 48 -9.73 -3.60 0.25
C SER A 48 -8.73 -4.25 -0.69
N VAL A 49 -8.88 -3.96 -1.98
CA VAL A 49 -7.89 -4.28 -3.01
C VAL A 49 -7.47 -3.01 -3.72
N ILE A 50 -6.16 -2.81 -3.85
CA ILE A 50 -5.56 -1.75 -4.66
C ILE A 50 -5.18 -2.35 -6.02
N LEU A 51 -5.70 -1.78 -7.10
CA LEU A 51 -5.31 -2.09 -8.46
C LEU A 51 -4.33 -1.03 -8.93
N GLU A 52 -3.06 -1.41 -9.10
CA GLU A 52 -2.01 -0.49 -9.57
C GLU A 52 -1.50 -0.92 -10.94
N ARG A 53 -1.53 0.01 -11.91
CA ARG A 53 -1.13 -0.26 -13.28
C ARG A 53 0.37 -0.45 -13.46
N THR A 54 1.18 0.12 -12.58
CA THR A 54 2.63 0.03 -12.59
C THR A 54 3.12 -1.14 -11.71
N ARG A 55 4.43 -1.31 -11.62
CA ARG A 55 5.04 -2.33 -10.75
C ARG A 55 5.13 -1.88 -9.30
N TYR A 56 4.99 -0.59 -9.03
CA TYR A 56 5.26 0.01 -7.73
C TYR A 56 4.09 0.85 -7.26
N VAL A 57 3.80 0.80 -5.98
CA VAL A 57 2.86 1.71 -5.31
C VAL A 57 3.61 2.93 -4.75
N GLY A 58 2.88 3.99 -4.41
CA GLY A 58 3.42 5.20 -3.79
C GLY A 58 3.36 6.44 -4.69
N GLY A 59 3.03 6.28 -5.98
CA GLY A 59 2.89 7.41 -6.91
C GLY A 59 4.18 8.24 -7.02
N LEU A 60 4.06 9.55 -7.20
CA LEU A 60 5.20 10.47 -7.36
C LEU A 60 6.20 10.43 -6.20
N PRO A 61 5.80 10.43 -4.92
CA PRO A 61 6.75 10.35 -3.80
C PRO A 61 7.65 9.12 -3.82
N ALA A 62 7.20 8.02 -4.44
CA ALA A 62 7.97 6.79 -4.59
C ALA A 62 8.75 6.71 -5.92
N ASN A 63 8.48 7.63 -6.88
CA ASN A 63 8.97 7.53 -8.25
C ASN A 63 9.68 8.79 -8.78
N GLY A 64 10.17 9.66 -7.90
CA GLY A 64 10.99 10.79 -8.34
C GLY A 64 10.79 12.11 -7.59
N LEU A 65 9.66 12.31 -6.95
CA LEU A 65 9.43 13.48 -6.11
C LEU A 65 10.01 13.24 -4.71
N GLY A 66 11.06 13.97 -4.35
CA GLY A 66 11.77 13.82 -3.08
C GLY A 66 11.33 14.78 -1.98
N ALA A 67 10.23 15.50 -2.16
CA ALA A 67 9.75 16.48 -1.20
C ALA A 67 8.23 16.52 -1.16
N THR A 68 7.69 16.86 0.01
CA THR A 68 6.28 17.21 0.17
C THR A 68 6.19 18.71 0.48
N ASP A 69 5.64 19.47 -0.46
CA ASP A 69 5.54 20.93 -0.37
C ASP A 69 4.38 21.34 0.53
N ILE A 70 4.62 21.39 1.82
CA ILE A 70 3.66 21.81 2.84
C ILE A 70 4.13 23.10 3.47
N ALA A 71 3.38 24.18 3.27
CA ALA A 71 3.66 25.48 3.87
C ALA A 71 3.41 25.49 5.39
N THR A 72 2.33 24.86 5.83
CA THR A 72 1.92 24.85 7.25
C THR A 72 2.07 23.44 7.84
N ARG A 73 3.28 23.08 8.19
CA ARG A 73 3.62 21.73 8.71
C ARG A 73 2.88 21.39 10.00
N ALA A 74 2.59 22.38 10.85
CA ALA A 74 1.84 22.17 12.08
C ALA A 74 0.39 21.69 11.86
N ALA A 75 -0.18 21.91 10.66
CA ALA A 75 -1.49 21.41 10.28
C ALA A 75 -1.47 19.95 9.74
N THR A 76 -0.30 19.34 9.61
CA THR A 76 -0.16 17.96 9.14
C THR A 76 -0.65 16.99 10.20
N THR A 77 -1.65 16.17 9.87
CA THR A 77 -2.27 15.21 10.77
C THR A 77 -2.57 13.87 10.08
N GLY A 78 -3.07 12.90 10.85
CA GLY A 78 -3.55 11.61 10.34
C GLY A 78 -2.46 10.80 9.64
N LEU A 79 -2.85 10.04 8.63
CA LEU A 79 -1.95 9.14 7.90
C LEU A 79 -0.80 9.85 7.19
N PHE A 80 -1.00 11.11 6.76
CA PHE A 80 0.09 11.87 6.18
C PHE A 80 1.16 12.19 7.25
N ARG A 81 0.75 12.53 8.46
CA ARG A 81 1.68 12.72 9.57
C ARG A 81 2.44 11.42 9.89
N GLU A 82 1.75 10.28 9.90
CA GLU A 82 2.39 8.98 10.11
C GLU A 82 3.45 8.68 9.04
N PHE A 83 3.18 9.05 7.78
CA PHE A 83 4.15 8.92 6.70
C PHE A 83 5.40 9.78 6.96
N VAL A 84 5.24 11.07 7.26
CA VAL A 84 6.36 12.00 7.51
C VAL A 84 7.19 11.55 8.73
N ASP A 85 6.51 11.16 9.81
CA ASP A 85 7.18 10.65 11.01
C ASP A 85 7.95 9.36 10.71
N GLY A 86 7.38 8.49 9.88
CA GLY A 86 8.05 7.27 9.40
C GLY A 86 9.31 7.55 8.58
N VAL A 87 9.26 8.58 7.72
CA VAL A 87 10.43 9.04 6.95
C VAL A 87 11.51 9.56 7.91
N LYS A 88 11.18 10.45 8.83
CA LYS A 88 12.13 10.98 9.82
C LYS A 88 12.77 9.87 10.64
N GLN A 89 11.94 8.93 11.12
CA GLN A 89 12.42 7.80 11.91
C GLN A 89 13.39 6.92 11.12
N HIS A 90 13.13 6.70 9.82
CA HIS A 90 14.05 5.96 8.96
C HIS A 90 15.46 6.59 8.93
N TYR A 91 15.55 7.92 8.79
CA TYR A 91 16.84 8.61 8.80
C TYR A 91 17.52 8.55 10.17
N ILE A 92 16.77 8.68 11.26
CA ILE A 92 17.29 8.54 12.62
C ILE A 92 17.86 7.14 12.83
N ASP A 93 17.13 6.10 12.44
CA ASP A 93 17.54 4.70 12.62
C ASP A 93 18.77 4.34 11.76
N THR A 94 18.88 4.96 10.58
CA THR A 94 19.93 4.63 9.61
C THR A 94 21.22 5.39 9.89
N TYR A 95 21.14 6.67 10.28
CA TYR A 95 22.30 7.58 10.33
C TYR A 95 22.56 8.17 11.72
N GLY A 96 21.66 7.95 12.68
CA GLY A 96 21.71 8.52 14.02
C GLY A 96 21.02 9.91 14.12
N PRO A 97 20.50 10.25 15.31
CA PRO A 97 19.62 11.42 15.52
C PRO A 97 20.27 12.78 15.25
N GLY A 98 21.59 12.87 15.31
CA GLY A 98 22.33 14.13 15.10
C GLY A 98 22.95 14.28 13.70
N SER A 99 22.71 13.32 12.81
CA SER A 99 23.33 13.29 11.49
C SER A 99 22.86 14.41 10.57
N GLU A 100 23.68 14.73 9.56
CA GLU A 100 23.33 15.69 8.52
C GLU A 100 22.12 15.23 7.73
N GLN A 101 22.01 13.92 7.48
CA GLN A 101 20.85 13.32 6.79
C GLN A 101 19.53 13.59 7.53
N VAL A 102 19.52 13.52 8.86
CA VAL A 102 18.34 13.85 9.68
C VAL A 102 18.00 15.35 9.59
N LYS A 103 19.00 16.23 9.54
CA LYS A 103 18.76 17.66 9.37
C LYS A 103 18.16 17.97 7.99
N VAL A 104 18.77 17.38 6.93
CA VAL A 104 18.35 17.61 5.54
C VAL A 104 16.97 16.97 5.24
N CYS A 105 16.60 15.89 5.92
CA CYS A 105 15.27 15.30 5.73
C CYS A 105 14.12 16.21 6.19
N SER A 106 14.45 17.35 6.83
CA SER A 106 13.50 18.41 7.15
C SER A 106 12.24 17.89 7.85
N ASP A 107 12.45 17.19 8.97
CA ASP A 107 11.39 16.54 9.77
C ASP A 107 10.58 15.46 9.01
N GLY A 108 11.19 14.86 7.98
CA GLY A 108 10.55 13.82 7.17
C GLY A 108 9.80 14.34 5.94
N TYR A 109 9.87 15.62 5.68
CA TYR A 109 9.23 16.23 4.49
C TYR A 109 10.10 16.18 3.24
N HIS A 110 11.41 15.93 3.38
CA HIS A 110 12.34 15.68 2.27
C HIS A 110 12.93 14.28 2.41
N PHE A 111 13.00 13.56 1.31
CA PHE A 111 13.44 12.15 1.30
C PHE A 111 13.80 11.68 -0.10
N GLU A 112 14.62 10.65 -0.18
CA GLU A 112 14.80 9.92 -1.42
C GLU A 112 13.54 9.14 -1.78
N PRO A 113 13.15 9.07 -3.07
CA PRO A 113 11.97 8.31 -3.51
C PRO A 113 11.95 6.85 -3.02
N SER A 114 13.12 6.22 -2.89
CA SER A 114 13.28 4.87 -2.34
C SER A 114 12.86 4.78 -0.87
N VAL A 115 13.09 5.83 -0.09
CA VAL A 115 12.64 5.93 1.31
C VAL A 115 11.13 6.11 1.34
N GLY A 116 10.57 7.01 0.51
CA GLY A 116 9.13 7.18 0.38
C GLY A 116 8.42 5.87 0.04
N ALA A 117 8.93 5.12 -0.95
CA ALA A 117 8.41 3.81 -1.32
C ALA A 117 8.44 2.81 -0.14
N ARG A 118 9.55 2.77 0.59
CA ARG A 118 9.72 1.89 1.77
C ARG A 118 8.73 2.21 2.87
N ILE A 119 8.49 3.49 3.15
CA ILE A 119 7.54 3.89 4.20
C ILE A 119 6.11 3.53 3.80
N PHE A 120 5.69 3.79 2.54
CA PHE A 120 4.38 3.34 2.06
C PHE A 120 4.22 1.83 2.15
N GLN A 121 5.23 1.06 1.77
CA GLN A 121 5.18 -0.40 1.89
C GLN A 121 5.03 -0.83 3.34
N LYS A 122 5.82 -0.26 4.27
CA LYS A 122 5.71 -0.54 5.71
C LYS A 122 4.31 -0.24 6.26
N MET A 123 3.69 0.85 5.83
CA MET A 123 2.34 1.22 6.25
C MET A 123 1.30 0.21 5.72
N LEU A 124 1.44 -0.26 4.48
CA LEU A 124 0.59 -1.29 3.89
C LEU A 124 0.78 -2.64 4.59
N ASP A 125 2.03 -3.04 4.87
CA ASP A 125 2.36 -4.30 5.53
C ASP A 125 1.77 -4.38 6.94
N GLY A 126 1.63 -3.24 7.62
CA GLY A 126 0.91 -3.13 8.90
C GLY A 126 -0.57 -3.49 8.82
N GLN A 127 -1.14 -3.59 7.62
CA GLN A 127 -2.55 -3.90 7.36
C GLN A 127 -2.73 -5.05 6.35
N LYS A 128 -1.72 -5.90 6.15
CA LYS A 128 -1.68 -6.94 5.11
C LYS A 128 -2.85 -7.92 5.16
N ASP A 129 -3.43 -8.14 6.34
CA ASP A 129 -4.58 -9.05 6.51
C ASP A 129 -5.89 -8.45 5.94
N LYS A 130 -5.92 -7.15 5.66
CA LYS A 130 -7.08 -6.40 5.16
C LYS A 130 -6.86 -5.77 3.79
N ILE A 131 -5.60 -5.60 3.38
CA ILE A 131 -5.27 -4.93 2.11
C ILE A 131 -4.57 -5.91 1.18
N THR A 132 -5.13 -6.06 -0.02
CA THR A 132 -4.49 -6.77 -1.13
C THR A 132 -3.97 -5.74 -2.14
N VAL A 133 -2.72 -5.85 -2.56
CA VAL A 133 -2.16 -5.00 -3.62
C VAL A 133 -1.91 -5.84 -4.86
N LEU A 134 -2.53 -5.46 -5.95
CA LEU A 134 -2.37 -6.09 -7.27
C LEU A 134 -1.72 -5.08 -8.21
N THR A 135 -0.42 -5.25 -8.44
CA THR A 135 0.34 -4.46 -9.42
C THR A 135 0.17 -4.99 -10.83
N MET A 136 0.53 -4.18 -11.83
CA MET A 136 0.36 -4.50 -13.26
C MET A 136 -1.10 -4.85 -13.61
N ARG A 137 -2.04 -4.16 -12.99
CA ARG A 137 -3.49 -4.33 -13.16
C ARG A 137 -4.15 -2.99 -13.43
N GLN A 138 -5.06 -2.98 -14.39
CA GLN A 138 -5.91 -1.83 -14.71
C GLN A 138 -7.33 -2.31 -15.00
N ILE A 139 -8.29 -1.40 -14.85
CA ILE A 139 -9.66 -1.68 -15.26
C ILE A 139 -9.68 -1.77 -16.79
N GLY A 140 -10.21 -2.88 -17.33
CA GLY A 140 -10.48 -3.02 -18.74
C GLY A 140 -11.67 -2.16 -19.19
N ARG A 141 -11.76 -1.90 -20.49
CA ARG A 141 -12.95 -1.33 -21.14
C ARG A 141 -13.92 -2.45 -21.45
#